data_95c405078e3c0b27d3959d9742cdacac
#
_entry.id   95c405078e3c0b27d3959d9742cdacac
#
_cell.length_a   1.000
_cell.length_b   1.000
_cell.length_c   1.000
_cell.angle_alpha   90.00
_cell.angle_beta   90.00
_cell.angle_gamma   90.00
#
_symmetry.space_group_name_H-M   'P 1'
#
loop_
_entity.id
_entity.type
_entity.pdbx_description
1 polymer ?
#
loop_
_entity_poly.entity_id
_entity_poly.type
_entity_poly.pdbx_seq_one_letter_code
_entity_poly.pdbx_strand_id
1 'polypeptide(L)'
;FLSNLLASAIAMLMLLPEYIQFRLKIDFKLLKKMLLYGLPVMIGGLAGMINETFDRIALRHLLECPETENDCNAYVMSNIGIYGACYKLSIIMSLFIQAFKFAAEPFFFSKMKNADAKQTYSNVMKVYFIFLLFIFLGVIAYMDILQYFVGEEYRSGLKVVPILLAANLCLGVYYNLSIWYKVSDKTIYGAYISII
;
A
#
# COMPACT_ATOMS: atom_id res chain seq x y z
N PHE A 1 1.98 -2.56 23.70
CA PHE A 1 0.90 -3.55 23.88
C PHE A 1 -0.27 -2.96 24.67
N LEU A 2 -0.06 -2.45 25.89
CA LEU A 2 -1.11 -1.89 26.75
C LEU A 2 -1.89 -0.75 26.06
N SER A 3 -1.23 0.15 25.34
CA SER A 3 -1.90 1.26 24.65
C SER A 3 -2.85 0.77 23.55
N ASN A 4 -2.44 -0.24 22.77
CA ASN A 4 -3.29 -0.83 21.74
C ASN A 4 -4.48 -1.58 22.35
N LEU A 5 -4.26 -2.29 23.46
CA LEU A 5 -5.33 -2.99 24.17
C LEU A 5 -6.35 -2.00 24.72
N LEU A 6 -5.91 -0.92 25.36
CA LEU A 6 -6.78 0.14 25.88
C LEU A 6 -7.56 0.83 24.75
N ALA A 7 -6.90 1.18 23.64
CA ALA A 7 -7.56 1.79 22.49
C ALA A 7 -8.64 0.87 21.91
N SER A 8 -8.35 -0.42 21.75
CA SER A 8 -9.33 -1.40 21.26
C SER A 8 -10.49 -1.61 22.25
N ALA A 9 -10.21 -1.63 23.55
CA ALA A 9 -11.24 -1.75 24.58
C ALA A 9 -12.17 -0.52 24.61
N ILE A 10 -11.61 0.68 24.50
CA ILE A 10 -12.40 1.93 24.43
C ILE A 10 -13.26 1.94 23.16
N ALA A 11 -12.70 1.59 22.01
CA ALA A 11 -13.46 1.51 20.76
C ALA A 11 -14.61 0.49 20.85
N MET A 12 -14.36 -0.67 21.46
CA MET A 12 -15.41 -1.68 21.70
C MET A 12 -16.51 -1.16 22.63
N LEU A 13 -16.14 -0.48 23.73
CA LEU A 13 -17.11 0.12 24.65
C LEU A 13 -17.96 1.21 23.97
N MET A 14 -17.36 2.03 23.11
CA MET A 14 -18.10 3.06 22.37
C MET A 14 -19.09 2.47 21.36
N LEU A 15 -18.82 1.30 20.81
CA LEU A 15 -19.70 0.60 19.85
C LEU A 15 -20.75 -0.29 20.55
N LEU A 16 -20.67 -0.48 21.88
CA LEU A 16 -21.57 -1.36 22.63
C LEU A 16 -23.07 -0.99 22.45
N PRO A 17 -23.49 0.30 22.43
CA PRO A 17 -24.89 0.66 22.21
C PRO A 17 -25.43 0.22 20.85
N GLU A 18 -24.58 0.24 19.81
CA GLU A 18 -24.96 -0.19 18.46
C GLU A 18 -25.02 -1.72 18.37
N TYR A 19 -24.11 -2.43 19.05
CA TYR A 19 -24.13 -3.90 19.14
C TYR A 19 -25.41 -4.43 19.81
N ILE A 20 -25.91 -3.77 20.85
CA ILE A 20 -27.12 -4.19 21.58
C ILE A 20 -28.38 -4.01 20.72
N GLN A 21 -28.40 -2.99 19.85
CA GLN A 21 -29.52 -2.72 18.93
C GLN A 21 -29.50 -3.60 17.67
N PHE A 22 -28.37 -4.29 17.42
CA PHE A 22 -28.19 -5.08 16.22
C PHE A 22 -28.92 -6.42 16.30
N ARG A 23 -29.97 -6.58 15.49
CA ARG A 23 -30.65 -7.85 15.31
C ARG A 23 -29.92 -8.69 14.26
N LEU A 24 -29.24 -9.74 14.66
CA LEU A 24 -28.60 -10.72 13.80
C LEU A 24 -29.63 -11.44 12.91
N LYS A 25 -29.95 -10.86 11.76
CA LYS A 25 -30.66 -11.54 10.69
C LYS A 25 -29.70 -11.75 9.52
N ILE A 26 -29.25 -12.98 9.33
CA ILE A 26 -28.34 -13.32 8.23
C ILE A 26 -29.19 -13.63 7.00
N ASP A 27 -29.12 -12.78 5.98
CA ASP A 27 -29.64 -13.06 4.65
C ASP A 27 -28.55 -13.79 3.85
N PHE A 28 -28.70 -15.10 3.67
CA PHE A 28 -27.77 -15.94 2.95
C PHE A 28 -27.59 -15.54 1.47
N LYS A 29 -28.61 -14.95 0.85
CA LYS A 29 -28.54 -14.50 -0.54
C LYS A 29 -27.65 -13.26 -0.66
N LEU A 30 -27.79 -12.33 0.28
CA LEU A 30 -26.93 -11.16 0.37
C LEU A 30 -25.50 -11.54 0.74
N LEU A 31 -25.31 -12.43 1.72
CA LEU A 31 -24.01 -12.93 2.13
C LEU A 31 -23.25 -13.58 0.97
N LYS A 32 -23.92 -14.43 0.16
CA LYS A 32 -23.32 -15.05 -1.02
C LYS A 32 -22.84 -13.99 -2.03
N LYS A 33 -23.64 -12.95 -2.27
CA LYS A 33 -23.28 -11.87 -3.19
C LYS A 33 -22.07 -11.06 -2.65
N MET A 34 -22.04 -10.79 -1.36
CA MET A 34 -20.92 -10.10 -0.70
C MET A 34 -19.63 -10.93 -0.76
N LEU A 35 -19.71 -12.25 -0.53
CA LEU A 35 -18.57 -13.16 -0.61
C LEU A 35 -18.02 -13.27 -2.04
N LEU A 36 -18.89 -13.37 -3.05
CA LEU A 36 -18.47 -13.42 -4.45
C LEU A 36 -17.74 -12.15 -4.90
N TYR A 37 -18.10 -11.00 -4.34
CA TYR A 37 -17.39 -9.74 -4.56
C TYR A 37 -16.11 -9.64 -3.71
N GLY A 38 -16.20 -10.00 -2.44
CA GLY A 38 -15.12 -9.80 -1.47
C GLY A 38 -13.95 -10.76 -1.60
N LEU A 39 -14.20 -12.04 -1.95
CA LEU A 39 -13.14 -13.03 -2.10
C LEU A 39 -12.06 -12.65 -3.13
N PRO A 40 -12.39 -12.22 -4.36
CA PRO A 40 -11.38 -11.75 -5.30
C PRO A 40 -10.61 -10.52 -4.80
N VAL A 41 -11.30 -9.60 -4.12
CA VAL A 41 -10.66 -8.41 -3.54
C VAL A 41 -9.70 -8.80 -2.42
N MET A 42 -10.06 -9.79 -1.59
CA MET A 42 -9.20 -10.33 -0.54
C MET A 42 -7.94 -10.98 -1.13
N ILE A 43 -8.07 -11.78 -2.19
CA ILE A 43 -6.92 -12.39 -2.89
C ILE A 43 -5.98 -11.30 -3.41
N GLY A 44 -6.52 -10.25 -4.04
CA GLY A 44 -5.73 -9.10 -4.49
C GLY A 44 -5.03 -8.37 -3.34
N GLY A 45 -5.69 -8.24 -2.20
CA GLY A 45 -5.09 -7.66 -0.98
C GLY A 45 -3.95 -8.50 -0.42
N LEU A 46 -4.11 -9.83 -0.38
CA LEU A 46 -3.06 -10.76 0.05
C LEU A 46 -1.84 -10.72 -0.89
N ALA A 47 -2.08 -10.71 -2.21
CA ALA A 47 -1.00 -10.56 -3.19
C ALA A 47 -0.24 -9.24 -2.99
N GLY A 48 -0.93 -8.14 -2.69
CA GLY A 48 -0.30 -6.86 -2.34
C GLY A 48 0.57 -6.92 -1.09
N MET A 49 0.12 -7.60 -0.02
CA MET A 49 0.93 -7.79 1.19
C MET A 49 2.17 -8.64 0.95
N ILE A 50 2.05 -9.68 0.14
CA ILE A 50 3.19 -10.52 -0.26
C ILE A 50 4.19 -9.67 -1.04
N ASN A 51 3.73 -8.89 -2.00
CA ASN A 51 4.60 -8.02 -2.80
C ASN A 51 5.34 -6.99 -1.93
N GLU A 52 4.70 -6.41 -0.92
CA GLU A 52 5.31 -5.42 0.00
C GLU A 52 6.40 -6.03 0.90
N THR A 53 6.33 -7.33 1.19
CA THR A 53 7.30 -8.02 2.06
C THR A 53 8.31 -8.86 1.29
N PHE A 54 8.05 -9.14 0.01
CA PHE A 54 8.84 -10.04 -0.82
C PHE A 54 10.28 -9.57 -1.02
N ASP A 55 10.49 -8.27 -1.15
CA ASP A 55 11.81 -7.66 -1.29
C ASP A 55 12.75 -7.98 -0.13
N ARG A 56 12.24 -7.97 1.12
CA ARG A 56 13.02 -8.33 2.31
C ARG A 56 13.32 -9.83 2.38
N ILE A 57 12.37 -10.66 1.95
CA ILE A 57 12.56 -12.10 1.87
C ILE A 57 13.60 -12.42 0.78
N ALA A 58 13.48 -11.76 -0.38
CA ALA A 58 14.42 -11.91 -1.48
C ALA A 58 15.85 -11.48 -1.07
N LEU A 59 16.00 -10.33 -0.40
CA LEU A 59 17.29 -9.89 0.12
C LEU A 59 17.91 -10.92 1.07
N ARG A 60 17.10 -11.53 1.94
CA ARG A 60 17.60 -12.53 2.88
C ARG A 60 18.17 -13.77 2.20
N HIS A 61 17.62 -14.18 1.05
CA HIS A 61 17.98 -15.41 0.37
C HIS A 61 18.94 -15.20 -0.81
N LEU A 62 18.94 -14.03 -1.42
CA LEU A 62 19.74 -13.73 -2.61
C LEU A 62 21.02 -12.95 -2.31
N LEU A 63 21.13 -12.35 -1.12
CA LEU A 63 22.31 -11.60 -0.76
C LEU A 63 23.45 -12.59 -0.46
N GLU A 64 24.46 -12.59 -1.31
CA GLU A 64 25.68 -13.37 -1.12
C GLU A 64 26.55 -12.73 -0.03
N CYS A 65 27.09 -13.56 0.82
CA CYS A 65 27.98 -13.14 1.89
C CYS A 65 29.41 -13.02 1.33
N PRO A 66 30.10 -11.89 1.53
CA PRO A 66 31.51 -11.78 1.16
C PRO A 66 32.36 -12.75 2.00
N GLU A 67 33.38 -13.34 1.40
CA GLU A 67 34.32 -14.26 2.08
C GLU A 67 35.09 -13.61 3.26
N THR A 68 35.07 -12.26 3.30
CA THR A 68 35.73 -11.47 4.35
C THR A 68 34.91 -11.38 5.65
N GLU A 69 33.62 -11.77 5.62
CA GLU A 69 32.72 -11.67 6.77
C GLU A 69 32.65 -13.01 7.53
N ASN A 70 32.91 -12.96 8.83
CA ASN A 70 32.89 -14.13 9.71
C ASN A 70 31.45 -14.58 10.08
N ASP A 71 30.48 -13.66 10.10
CA ASP A 71 29.07 -13.94 10.41
C ASP A 71 28.13 -13.47 9.28
N CYS A 72 27.81 -14.40 8.43
CA CYS A 72 26.95 -14.18 7.27
C CYS A 72 25.52 -13.73 7.64
N ASN A 73 24.99 -14.24 8.74
CA ASN A 73 23.65 -13.85 9.20
C ASN A 73 23.63 -12.41 9.69
N ALA A 74 24.65 -11.97 10.43
CA ALA A 74 24.75 -10.59 10.88
C ALA A 74 24.88 -9.62 9.70
N TYR A 75 25.70 -9.98 8.68
CA TYR A 75 25.84 -9.20 7.46
C TYR A 75 24.52 -9.02 6.71
N VAL A 76 23.80 -10.13 6.48
CA VAL A 76 22.49 -10.10 5.78
C VAL A 76 21.47 -9.27 6.57
N MET A 77 21.41 -9.44 7.90
CA MET A 77 20.47 -8.67 8.74
C MET A 77 20.80 -7.18 8.77
N SER A 78 22.10 -6.83 8.77
CA SER A 78 22.54 -5.42 8.67
C SER A 78 22.08 -4.79 7.36
N ASN A 79 22.26 -5.46 6.23
CA ASN A 79 21.83 -4.96 4.92
C ASN A 79 20.31 -4.84 4.81
N ILE A 80 19.54 -5.79 5.37
CA ILE A 80 18.07 -5.66 5.47
C ILE A 80 17.69 -4.45 6.34
N GLY A 81 18.44 -4.18 7.41
CA GLY A 81 18.26 -2.99 8.24
C GLY A 81 18.50 -1.68 7.47
N ILE A 82 19.60 -1.63 6.69
CA ILE A 82 19.94 -0.49 5.82
C ILE A 82 18.81 -0.25 4.79
N TYR A 83 18.38 -1.33 4.11
CA TYR A 83 17.27 -1.27 3.18
C TYR A 83 16.00 -0.74 3.84
N GLY A 84 15.63 -1.27 5.02
CA GLY A 84 14.46 -0.86 5.78
C GLY A 84 14.49 0.60 6.24
N ALA A 85 15.67 1.12 6.57
CA ALA A 85 15.85 2.53 6.91
C ALA A 85 15.63 3.43 5.67
N CYS A 86 16.20 3.07 4.53
CA CYS A 86 16.02 3.79 3.27
C CYS A 86 14.58 3.68 2.73
N TYR A 87 13.91 2.54 2.93
CA TYR A 87 12.51 2.34 2.60
C TYR A 87 11.59 3.36 3.29
N LYS A 88 11.94 3.80 4.52
CA LYS A 88 11.15 4.82 5.24
C LYS A 88 11.06 6.15 4.48
N LEU A 89 12.04 6.51 3.67
CA LEU A 89 11.95 7.71 2.84
C LEU A 89 10.89 7.56 1.72
N SER A 90 10.74 6.35 1.18
CA SER A 90 9.71 6.07 0.17
C SER A 90 8.29 5.99 0.74
N ILE A 91 8.15 5.82 2.07
CA ILE A 91 6.84 5.81 2.77
C ILE A 91 6.08 7.12 2.55
N ILE A 92 6.76 8.24 2.38
CA ILE A 92 6.12 9.54 2.07
C ILE A 92 5.18 9.39 0.87
N MET A 93 5.64 8.74 -0.20
CA MET A 93 4.83 8.49 -1.39
C MET A 93 3.70 7.50 -1.10
N SER A 94 3.96 6.44 -0.35
CA SER A 94 2.95 5.44 0.04
C SER A 94 1.83 6.04 0.89
N LEU A 95 2.16 6.94 1.82
CA LEU A 95 1.16 7.67 2.61
C LEU A 95 0.25 8.51 1.72
N PHE A 96 0.83 9.15 0.70
CA PHE A 96 0.08 9.96 -0.24
C PHE A 96 -0.88 9.11 -1.08
N ILE A 97 -0.37 7.97 -1.57
CA ILE A 97 -1.17 6.98 -2.32
C ILE A 97 -2.34 6.48 -1.47
N GLN A 98 -2.10 6.18 -0.18
CA GLN A 98 -3.14 5.71 0.72
C GLN A 98 -4.17 6.79 1.05
N ALA A 99 -3.74 8.02 1.35
CA ALA A 99 -4.64 9.13 1.59
C ALA A 99 -5.54 9.40 0.37
N PHE A 100 -4.95 9.40 -0.83
CA PHE A 100 -5.73 9.52 -2.06
C PHE A 100 -6.73 8.38 -2.23
N LYS A 101 -6.32 7.13 -2.02
CA LYS A 101 -7.19 5.97 -2.12
C LYS A 101 -8.42 6.08 -1.22
N PHE A 102 -8.24 6.47 0.05
CA PHE A 102 -9.36 6.66 0.99
C PHE A 102 -10.35 7.75 0.55
N ALA A 103 -9.86 8.83 -0.06
CA ALA A 103 -10.71 9.90 -0.56
C ALA A 103 -11.35 9.56 -1.92
N ALA A 104 -10.60 8.89 -2.80
CA ALA A 104 -11.01 8.62 -4.17
C ALA A 104 -12.04 7.48 -4.28
N GLU A 105 -11.91 6.43 -3.48
CA GLU A 105 -12.85 5.28 -3.54
C GLU A 105 -14.31 5.73 -3.38
N PRO A 106 -14.75 6.39 -2.30
CA PRO A 106 -16.15 6.80 -2.16
C PRO A 106 -16.58 7.81 -3.23
N PHE A 107 -15.68 8.70 -3.66
CA PHE A 107 -15.95 9.65 -4.74
C PHE A 107 -16.26 8.93 -6.05
N PHE A 108 -15.46 7.95 -6.45
CA PHE A 108 -15.68 7.22 -7.69
C PHE A 108 -16.95 6.37 -7.63
N PHE A 109 -17.24 5.73 -6.51
CA PHE A 109 -18.49 5.00 -6.33
C PHE A 109 -19.73 5.91 -6.42
N SER A 110 -19.66 7.14 -5.89
CA SER A 110 -20.77 8.09 -5.98
C SER A 110 -21.03 8.59 -7.41
N LYS A 111 -19.98 8.67 -8.24
CA LYS A 111 -20.05 9.18 -9.62
C LYS A 111 -20.27 8.10 -10.68
N MET A 112 -20.23 6.80 -10.31
CA MET A 112 -20.27 5.69 -11.28
C MET A 112 -21.48 5.67 -12.20
N LYS A 113 -22.62 6.25 -11.75
CA LYS A 113 -23.87 6.29 -12.52
C LYS A 113 -23.98 7.50 -13.45
N ASN A 114 -23.06 8.45 -13.38
CA ASN A 114 -23.10 9.67 -14.20
C ASN A 114 -22.61 9.38 -15.62
N ALA A 115 -23.18 10.07 -16.61
CA ALA A 115 -22.77 9.95 -18.01
C ALA A 115 -21.30 10.34 -18.22
N ASP A 116 -20.78 11.29 -17.46
CA ASP A 116 -19.42 11.82 -17.55
C ASP A 116 -18.41 11.09 -16.66
N ALA A 117 -18.78 9.94 -16.07
CA ALA A 117 -17.94 9.22 -15.11
C ALA A 117 -16.54 8.91 -15.69
N LYS A 118 -16.45 8.42 -16.94
CA LYS A 118 -15.17 8.07 -17.60
C LYS A 118 -14.25 9.28 -17.74
N GLN A 119 -14.80 10.44 -18.15
CA GLN A 119 -14.03 11.66 -18.30
C GLN A 119 -13.53 12.18 -16.95
N THR A 120 -14.39 12.13 -15.94
CA THR A 120 -14.04 12.49 -14.57
C THR A 120 -12.89 11.60 -14.04
N TYR A 121 -12.98 10.28 -14.23
CA TYR A 121 -11.92 9.34 -13.81
C TYR A 121 -10.60 9.61 -14.52
N SER A 122 -10.63 9.87 -15.84
CA SER A 122 -9.44 10.22 -16.62
C SER A 122 -8.78 11.51 -16.13
N ASN A 123 -9.57 12.52 -15.82
CA ASN A 123 -9.05 13.81 -15.34
C ASN A 123 -8.43 13.67 -13.94
N VAL A 124 -9.11 12.97 -13.04
CA VAL A 124 -8.58 12.69 -11.69
C VAL A 124 -7.27 11.90 -11.79
N MET A 125 -7.20 10.89 -12.67
CA MET A 125 -5.99 10.11 -12.90
C MET A 125 -4.82 10.96 -13.38
N LYS A 126 -5.05 11.90 -14.31
CA LYS A 126 -4.01 12.81 -14.81
C LYS A 126 -3.45 13.68 -13.69
N VAL A 127 -4.32 14.32 -12.91
CA VAL A 127 -3.91 15.19 -11.79
C VAL A 127 -3.16 14.39 -10.75
N TYR A 128 -3.65 13.22 -10.40
CA TYR A 128 -3.02 12.31 -9.45
C TYR A 128 -1.61 11.89 -9.89
N PHE A 129 -1.46 11.50 -11.16
CA PHE A 129 -0.16 11.10 -11.70
C PHE A 129 0.86 12.25 -11.70
N ILE A 130 0.43 13.47 -12.11
CA ILE A 130 1.27 14.66 -12.04
C ILE A 130 1.73 14.91 -10.61
N PHE A 131 0.84 14.73 -9.65
CA PHE A 131 1.17 14.94 -8.24
C PHE A 131 2.17 13.90 -7.72
N LEU A 132 2.01 12.63 -8.08
CA LEU A 132 2.99 11.58 -7.74
C LEU A 132 4.36 11.86 -8.35
N LEU A 133 4.41 12.34 -9.60
CA LEU A 133 5.67 12.77 -10.24
C LEU A 133 6.31 13.95 -9.50
N PHE A 134 5.50 14.88 -9.00
CA PHE A 134 6.01 16.00 -8.21
C PHE A 134 6.65 15.55 -6.90
N ILE A 135 6.02 14.59 -6.20
CA ILE A 135 6.60 13.97 -4.99
C ILE A 135 7.90 13.24 -5.35
N PHE A 136 7.89 12.43 -6.41
CA PHE A 136 9.06 11.70 -6.89
C PHE A 136 10.25 12.63 -7.14
N LEU A 137 10.04 13.66 -7.96
CA LEU A 137 11.07 14.66 -8.27
C LEU A 137 11.51 15.45 -7.04
N GLY A 138 10.56 15.81 -6.17
CA GLY A 138 10.85 16.51 -4.93
C GLY A 138 11.76 15.72 -4.02
N VAL A 139 11.46 14.43 -3.78
CA VAL A 139 12.31 13.57 -2.95
C VAL A 139 13.70 13.40 -3.55
N ILE A 140 13.82 13.22 -4.87
CA ILE A 140 15.11 13.07 -5.54
C ILE A 140 15.92 14.38 -5.47
N ALA A 141 15.28 15.51 -5.77
CA ALA A 141 15.96 16.81 -5.75
C ALA A 141 16.47 17.23 -4.37
N TYR A 142 15.73 16.83 -3.31
CA TYR A 142 16.11 17.15 -1.93
C TYR A 142 16.77 15.97 -1.19
N MET A 143 17.28 14.99 -1.93
CA MET A 143 17.92 13.80 -1.33
C MET A 143 19.08 14.15 -0.42
N ASP A 144 19.86 15.20 -0.77
CA ASP A 144 20.98 15.70 0.04
C ASP A 144 20.54 16.23 1.41
N ILE A 145 19.31 16.72 1.52
CA ILE A 145 18.71 17.15 2.79
C ILE A 145 18.09 15.94 3.50
N LEU A 146 17.38 15.09 2.75
CA LEU A 146 16.67 13.95 3.31
C LEU A 146 17.62 12.89 3.89
N GLN A 147 18.87 12.81 3.42
CA GLN A 147 19.86 11.90 4.01
C GLN A 147 20.13 12.20 5.51
N TYR A 148 19.94 13.42 5.99
CA TYR A 148 20.11 13.74 7.40
C TYR A 148 19.03 13.16 8.32
N PHE A 149 17.88 12.76 7.77
CA PHE A 149 16.84 12.01 8.49
C PHE A 149 17.19 10.53 8.65
N VAL A 150 18.18 10.05 7.91
CA VAL A 150 18.68 8.67 7.96
C VAL A 150 20.01 8.69 8.72
N GLY A 151 20.16 7.81 9.70
CA GLY A 151 21.41 7.66 10.44
C GLY A 151 22.60 7.42 9.50
N GLU A 152 23.77 7.88 9.87
CA GLU A 152 24.98 7.83 9.01
C GLU A 152 25.30 6.42 8.52
N GLU A 153 25.15 5.43 9.40
CA GLU A 153 25.38 4.01 9.11
C GLU A 153 24.47 3.45 8.02
N TYR A 154 23.27 4.04 7.81
CA TYR A 154 22.28 3.59 6.84
C TYR A 154 22.33 4.33 5.50
N ARG A 155 23.15 5.39 5.38
CA ARG A 155 23.22 6.24 4.17
C ARG A 155 23.77 5.49 2.96
N SER A 156 24.51 4.41 3.15
CA SER A 156 24.98 3.55 2.05
C SER A 156 23.87 3.01 1.17
N GLY A 157 22.67 2.82 1.73
CA GLY A 157 21.48 2.33 1.03
C GLY A 157 20.66 3.40 0.30
N LEU A 158 21.01 4.70 0.38
CA LEU A 158 20.23 5.77 -0.25
C LEU A 158 20.08 5.64 -1.77
N LYS A 159 21.02 4.96 -2.43
CA LYS A 159 20.97 4.63 -3.86
C LYS A 159 19.72 3.84 -4.27
N VAL A 160 19.10 3.11 -3.32
CA VAL A 160 17.91 2.31 -3.56
C VAL A 160 16.63 3.17 -3.53
N VAL A 161 16.65 4.34 -2.87
CA VAL A 161 15.47 5.20 -2.68
C VAL A 161 14.80 5.62 -4.01
N PRO A 162 15.51 6.06 -5.06
CA PRO A 162 14.88 6.40 -6.33
C PRO A 162 14.15 5.22 -6.97
N ILE A 163 14.70 4.00 -6.83
CA ILE A 163 14.09 2.77 -7.37
C ILE A 163 12.80 2.46 -6.59
N LEU A 164 12.84 2.55 -5.27
CA LEU A 164 11.68 2.34 -4.42
C LEU A 164 10.57 3.38 -4.68
N LEU A 165 10.93 4.63 -4.91
CA LEU A 165 9.97 5.67 -5.28
C LEU A 165 9.35 5.40 -6.64
N ALA A 166 10.12 4.95 -7.64
CA ALA A 166 9.60 4.57 -8.95
C ALA A 166 8.64 3.37 -8.83
N ALA A 167 8.97 2.36 -8.02
CA ALA A 167 8.10 1.24 -7.74
C ALA A 167 6.79 1.70 -7.08
N ASN A 168 6.86 2.56 -6.07
CA ASN A 168 5.67 3.13 -5.43
C ASN A 168 4.83 3.98 -6.40
N LEU A 169 5.46 4.71 -7.32
CA LEU A 169 4.74 5.45 -8.36
C LEU A 169 3.94 4.50 -9.25
N CYS A 170 4.54 3.41 -9.72
CA CYS A 170 3.84 2.36 -10.48
C CYS A 170 2.69 1.75 -9.67
N LEU A 171 2.92 1.46 -8.37
CA LEU A 171 1.90 0.95 -7.47
C LEU A 171 0.74 1.95 -7.30
N GLY A 172 1.03 3.25 -7.21
CA GLY A 172 0.01 4.29 -7.16
C GLY A 172 -0.87 4.33 -8.41
N VAL A 173 -0.26 4.21 -9.59
CA VAL A 173 -0.99 4.09 -10.86
C VAL A 173 -1.87 2.84 -10.86
N TYR A 174 -1.32 1.70 -10.45
CA TYR A 174 -2.06 0.45 -10.32
C TYR A 174 -3.29 0.60 -9.40
N TYR A 175 -3.14 1.20 -8.21
CA TYR A 175 -4.27 1.42 -7.31
C TYR A 175 -5.36 2.31 -7.90
N ASN A 176 -5.00 3.35 -8.66
CA ASN A 176 -5.98 4.18 -9.33
C ASN A 176 -6.73 3.40 -10.43
N LEU A 177 -6.01 2.65 -11.25
CA LEU A 177 -6.61 1.78 -12.27
C LEU A 177 -7.49 0.67 -11.65
N SER A 178 -7.15 0.22 -10.45
CA SER A 178 -7.90 -0.82 -9.74
C SER A 178 -9.34 -0.40 -9.41
N ILE A 179 -9.62 0.89 -9.32
CA ILE A 179 -10.95 1.42 -9.08
C ILE A 179 -11.91 1.00 -10.20
N TRP A 180 -11.43 0.92 -11.45
CA TRP A 180 -12.25 0.53 -12.59
C TRP A 180 -12.93 -0.84 -12.40
N TYR A 181 -12.19 -1.87 -12.02
CA TYR A 181 -12.77 -3.20 -11.84
C TYR A 181 -13.64 -3.31 -10.59
N LYS A 182 -13.35 -2.51 -9.55
CA LYS A 182 -14.18 -2.42 -8.34
C LYS A 182 -15.54 -1.78 -8.65
N VAL A 183 -15.54 -0.65 -9.36
CA VAL A 183 -16.75 0.08 -9.75
C VAL A 183 -17.59 -0.68 -10.77
N SER A 184 -16.95 -1.51 -11.63
CA SER A 184 -17.61 -2.29 -12.67
C SER A 184 -18.08 -3.68 -12.21
N ASP A 185 -18.00 -4.01 -10.91
CA ASP A 185 -18.28 -5.34 -10.34
C ASP A 185 -17.45 -6.47 -10.97
N LYS A 186 -16.29 -6.15 -11.56
CA LYS A 186 -15.39 -7.09 -12.24
C LYS A 186 -14.17 -7.42 -11.39
N THR A 187 -14.36 -7.69 -10.11
CA THR A 187 -13.29 -7.90 -9.12
C THR A 187 -12.37 -9.07 -9.41
N ILE A 188 -12.83 -10.06 -10.18
CA ILE A 188 -12.01 -11.20 -10.63
C ILE A 188 -10.81 -10.73 -11.46
N TYR A 189 -10.96 -9.71 -12.32
CA TYR A 189 -9.83 -9.15 -13.07
C TYR A 189 -8.79 -8.53 -12.14
N GLY A 190 -9.23 -7.94 -11.04
CA GLY A 190 -8.34 -7.44 -10.01
C GLY A 190 -7.48 -8.53 -9.39
N ALA A 191 -8.06 -9.68 -9.06
CA ALA A 191 -7.32 -10.82 -8.53
C ALA A 191 -6.27 -11.33 -9.53
N TYR A 192 -6.61 -11.47 -10.81
CA TYR A 192 -5.66 -11.90 -11.85
C TYR A 192 -4.49 -10.92 -12.01
N ILE A 193 -4.78 -9.62 -12.10
CA ILE A 193 -3.74 -8.58 -12.27
C ILE A 193 -2.83 -8.49 -11.03
N SER A 194 -3.35 -8.79 -9.83
CA SER A 194 -2.57 -8.73 -8.59
C SER A 194 -1.64 -9.93 -8.39
N ILE A 195 -1.86 -11.04 -9.09
CA ILE A 195 -1.03 -12.27 -9.01
C ILE A 195 0.13 -12.23 -10.01
N ILE A 196 0.00 -11.46 -11.10
CA ILE A 196 1.04 -11.26 -12.12
C ILE A 196 2.06 -10.23 -11.65
#